data_a101b85ebcc604907caea25bdac871a9
#
_entry.id   a101b85ebcc604907caea25bdac871a9
#
_cell.length_a   1.000
_cell.length_b   1.000
_cell.length_c   1.000
_cell.angle_alpha   90.00
_cell.angle_beta   90.00
_cell.angle_gamma   90.00
#
_symmetry.space_group_name_H-M   'P 1'
#
loop_
_entity.id
_entity.type
_entity.pdbx_description
1 polymer ?
#
loop_
_entity_poly.entity_id
_entity_poly.type
_entity_poly.pdbx_seq_one_letter_code
_entity_poly.pdbx_strand_id
1 'polypeptide(L)'
;MIAEDLLREKKIDYRISGQDAVVSCLNPEHDDSNPSMRIDRVTGVFNCFSCGYKGNLFTYFGAPASPLEVRMHRIKESINKVRSATVGIQLPKDRLSWKGGGIRNISEETLAKWDAFTWNVPKFENRIIFPIRDITGKTVALIGRSLDDFSPNKYYIYPNGVEMPFCPAKVKPIQNRVILVEGIFDALNLWDKGLKNTVCCFGTQQVNWVKLSLLKLQGITGIDIMFDGDEAGRQAAEKAKDLGEKLEISARVVKLRDNIDPGNLTKPEIERLKEKLYG
;
A
#
# COMPACT_ATOMS: atom_id res chain seq x y z
N MET A 1 -19.79 7.62 -15.22
CA MET A 1 -19.87 6.55 -16.24
C MET A 1 -18.48 6.04 -16.54
N ILE A 2 -18.25 4.74 -16.44
CA ILE A 2 -17.00 4.10 -16.92
C ILE A 2 -17.18 3.63 -18.36
N ALA A 3 -16.09 3.25 -19.03
CA ALA A 3 -16.15 2.87 -20.45
C ALA A 3 -17.04 1.63 -20.69
N GLU A 4 -17.06 0.68 -19.78
CA GLU A 4 -17.94 -0.50 -19.92
C GLU A 4 -19.43 -0.14 -19.88
N ASP A 5 -19.82 0.86 -19.08
CA ASP A 5 -21.22 1.35 -19.06
C ASP A 5 -21.58 2.00 -20.40
N LEU A 6 -20.63 2.75 -20.99
CA LEU A 6 -20.81 3.38 -22.30
C LEU A 6 -20.94 2.34 -23.42
N LEU A 7 -20.14 1.27 -23.39
CA LEU A 7 -20.29 0.16 -24.35
C LEU A 7 -21.69 -0.47 -24.28
N ARG A 8 -22.21 -0.69 -23.07
CA ARG A 8 -23.58 -1.22 -22.88
C ARG A 8 -24.66 -0.23 -23.36
N GLU A 9 -24.50 1.07 -23.05
CA GLU A 9 -25.42 2.11 -23.51
C GLU A 9 -25.46 2.19 -25.04
N LYS A 10 -24.30 2.09 -25.70
CA LYS A 10 -24.18 2.11 -27.16
C LYS A 10 -24.48 0.76 -27.82
N LYS A 11 -24.84 -0.27 -27.02
CA LYS A 11 -25.16 -1.63 -27.49
C LYS A 11 -24.04 -2.25 -28.34
N ILE A 12 -22.80 -2.01 -27.94
CA ILE A 12 -21.61 -2.59 -28.59
C ILE A 12 -21.37 -3.96 -27.95
N ASP A 13 -21.35 -5.00 -28.78
CA ASP A 13 -21.01 -6.34 -28.32
C ASP A 13 -19.54 -6.42 -27.97
N TYR A 14 -19.23 -6.99 -26.81
CA TYR A 14 -17.87 -7.16 -26.34
C TYR A 14 -17.68 -8.43 -25.53
N ARG A 15 -16.46 -8.94 -25.54
CA ARG A 15 -16.02 -9.97 -24.60
C ARG A 15 -14.97 -9.42 -23.64
N ILE A 16 -14.99 -9.90 -22.40
CA ILE A 16 -14.02 -9.47 -21.38
C ILE A 16 -12.72 -10.28 -21.54
N SER A 17 -11.58 -9.57 -21.57
CA SER A 17 -10.24 -10.14 -21.56
C SER A 17 -9.36 -9.39 -20.57
N GLY A 18 -9.30 -9.85 -19.32
CA GLY A 18 -8.61 -9.15 -18.22
C GLY A 18 -9.25 -7.79 -17.92
N GLN A 19 -8.49 -6.72 -18.06
CA GLN A 19 -8.96 -5.34 -17.84
C GLN A 19 -9.62 -4.74 -19.08
N ASP A 20 -9.57 -5.42 -20.22
CA ASP A 20 -10.06 -4.92 -21.49
C ASP A 20 -11.39 -5.54 -21.89
N ALA A 21 -12.21 -4.76 -22.60
CA ALA A 21 -13.27 -5.22 -23.46
C ALA A 21 -12.72 -5.38 -24.89
N VAL A 22 -12.90 -6.54 -25.49
CA VAL A 22 -12.51 -6.81 -26.88
C VAL A 22 -13.75 -6.65 -27.74
N VAL A 23 -13.66 -5.75 -28.72
CA VAL A 23 -14.75 -5.38 -29.63
C VAL A 23 -14.27 -5.43 -31.08
N SER A 24 -15.20 -5.44 -32.03
CA SER A 24 -14.89 -5.12 -33.42
C SER A 24 -14.41 -3.68 -33.54
N CYS A 25 -13.50 -3.43 -34.47
CA CYS A 25 -12.86 -2.13 -34.60
C CYS A 25 -13.86 -1.00 -34.86
N LEU A 26 -13.71 0.11 -34.15
CA LEU A 26 -14.57 1.30 -34.31
C LEU A 26 -14.11 2.18 -35.50
N ASN A 27 -13.03 1.82 -36.21
CA ASN A 27 -12.61 2.53 -37.41
C ASN A 27 -13.52 2.12 -38.58
N PRO A 28 -14.28 3.06 -39.18
CA PRO A 28 -15.17 2.75 -40.30
C PRO A 28 -14.46 2.18 -41.56
N GLU A 29 -13.15 2.45 -41.67
CA GLU A 29 -12.32 1.97 -42.79
C GLU A 29 -11.74 0.58 -42.56
N HIS A 30 -12.04 -0.04 -41.42
CA HIS A 30 -11.53 -1.38 -41.08
C HIS A 30 -12.68 -2.37 -40.86
N ASP A 31 -12.90 -3.23 -41.82
CA ASP A 31 -13.82 -4.36 -41.68
C ASP A 31 -13.19 -5.43 -40.77
N ASP A 32 -13.60 -5.41 -39.51
CA ASP A 32 -13.06 -6.23 -38.42
C ASP A 32 -14.00 -7.42 -38.14
N SER A 33 -14.00 -8.41 -39.04
CA SER A 33 -14.77 -9.63 -38.87
C SER A 33 -14.36 -10.45 -37.64
N ASN A 34 -13.15 -10.22 -37.12
CA ASN A 34 -12.60 -10.91 -35.94
C ASN A 34 -12.18 -9.86 -34.89
N PRO A 35 -12.98 -9.62 -33.86
CA PRO A 35 -12.76 -8.51 -32.91
C PRO A 35 -11.31 -8.37 -32.48
N SER A 36 -10.67 -7.27 -32.87
CA SER A 36 -9.23 -7.01 -32.66
C SER A 36 -8.94 -5.72 -31.88
N MET A 37 -9.97 -4.91 -31.59
CA MET A 37 -9.81 -3.71 -30.76
C MET A 37 -9.96 -4.04 -29.29
N ARG A 38 -9.00 -3.56 -28.48
CA ARG A 38 -9.08 -3.63 -27.01
C ARG A 38 -9.36 -2.25 -26.44
N ILE A 39 -10.30 -2.21 -25.52
CA ILE A 39 -10.74 -0.99 -24.81
C ILE A 39 -10.58 -1.23 -23.33
N ASP A 40 -9.80 -0.41 -22.62
CA ASP A 40 -9.75 -0.43 -21.17
C ASP A 40 -11.17 -0.12 -20.62
N ARG A 41 -11.74 -1.06 -19.89
CA ARG A 41 -13.14 -1.03 -19.43
C ARG A 41 -13.50 0.14 -18.54
N VAL A 42 -12.48 0.78 -17.94
CA VAL A 42 -12.65 1.89 -17.00
C VAL A 42 -12.36 3.21 -17.66
N THR A 43 -11.19 3.35 -18.29
CA THR A 43 -10.70 4.62 -18.85
C THR A 43 -11.15 4.89 -20.27
N GLY A 44 -11.59 3.86 -20.98
CA GLY A 44 -12.01 3.96 -22.38
C GLY A 44 -10.87 4.14 -23.38
N VAL A 45 -9.62 4.07 -22.95
CA VAL A 45 -8.49 4.09 -23.89
C VAL A 45 -8.56 2.83 -24.73
N PHE A 46 -8.48 2.97 -26.06
CA PHE A 46 -8.53 1.87 -26.97
C PHE A 46 -7.39 1.83 -27.98
N ASN A 47 -7.10 0.63 -28.43
CA ASN A 47 -6.17 0.36 -29.52
C ASN A 47 -6.65 -0.87 -30.31
N CYS A 48 -6.75 -0.76 -31.62
CA CYS A 48 -6.97 -1.90 -32.52
C CYS A 48 -5.62 -2.52 -32.88
N PHE A 49 -5.44 -3.79 -32.59
CA PHE A 49 -4.20 -4.50 -32.87
C PHE A 49 -4.04 -4.91 -34.34
N SER A 50 -5.10 -4.80 -35.15
CA SER A 50 -5.07 -5.10 -36.57
C SER A 50 -4.71 -3.87 -37.40
N CYS A 51 -5.43 -2.74 -37.25
CA CYS A 51 -5.20 -1.54 -38.07
C CYS A 51 -4.47 -0.39 -37.34
N GLY A 52 -4.16 -0.55 -36.04
CA GLY A 52 -3.48 0.49 -35.25
C GLY A 52 -4.35 1.69 -34.86
N TYR A 53 -5.66 1.67 -35.16
CA TYR A 53 -6.57 2.75 -34.76
C TYR A 53 -6.66 2.85 -33.25
N LYS A 54 -6.38 4.02 -32.70
CA LYS A 54 -6.31 4.28 -31.25
C LYS A 54 -7.01 5.56 -30.86
N GLY A 55 -7.47 5.63 -29.63
CA GLY A 55 -8.16 6.80 -29.10
C GLY A 55 -8.77 6.55 -27.72
N ASN A 56 -9.83 7.29 -27.45
CA ASN A 56 -10.61 7.14 -26.23
C ASN A 56 -12.11 7.06 -26.55
N LEU A 57 -12.80 6.10 -25.97
CA LEU A 57 -14.20 5.79 -26.21
C LEU A 57 -15.13 6.98 -25.89
N PHE A 58 -14.86 7.71 -24.80
CA PHE A 58 -15.64 8.87 -24.42
C PHE A 58 -15.53 9.98 -25.46
N THR A 59 -14.32 10.24 -25.95
CA THR A 59 -14.09 11.21 -27.03
C THR A 59 -14.75 10.76 -28.33
N TYR A 60 -14.65 9.49 -28.66
CA TYR A 60 -15.24 8.91 -29.87
C TYR A 60 -16.76 9.09 -29.93
N PHE A 61 -17.46 8.90 -28.80
CA PHE A 61 -18.92 9.05 -28.72
C PHE A 61 -19.38 10.41 -28.22
N GLY A 62 -18.47 11.38 -28.00
CA GLY A 62 -18.82 12.70 -27.44
C GLY A 62 -19.44 12.63 -26.04
N ALA A 63 -19.18 11.54 -25.30
CA ALA A 63 -19.75 11.35 -23.96
C ALA A 63 -18.85 11.99 -22.89
N PRO A 64 -19.44 12.58 -21.81
CA PRO A 64 -18.64 13.14 -20.73
C PRO A 64 -17.97 12.02 -19.92
N ALA A 65 -16.64 12.03 -19.90
CA ALA A 65 -15.90 11.18 -18.95
C ALA A 65 -16.07 11.72 -17.53
N SER A 66 -16.39 10.86 -16.58
CA SER A 66 -16.40 11.23 -15.16
C SER A 66 -15.08 10.75 -14.49
N PRO A 67 -14.09 11.62 -14.31
CA PRO A 67 -12.83 11.25 -13.67
C PRO A 67 -13.04 10.68 -12.26
N LEU A 68 -14.06 11.16 -11.55
CA LEU A 68 -14.40 10.68 -10.20
C LEU A 68 -14.91 9.24 -10.23
N GLU A 69 -15.83 8.90 -11.15
CA GLU A 69 -16.36 7.53 -11.25
C GLU A 69 -15.30 6.53 -11.71
N VAL A 70 -14.45 6.90 -12.66
CA VAL A 70 -13.29 6.10 -13.07
C VAL A 70 -12.40 5.82 -11.87
N ARG A 71 -12.15 6.83 -11.05
CA ARG A 71 -11.33 6.74 -9.85
C ARG A 71 -11.98 5.84 -8.79
N MET A 72 -13.26 6.03 -8.53
CA MET A 72 -14.03 5.21 -7.58
C MET A 72 -14.11 3.76 -8.01
N HIS A 73 -14.25 3.48 -9.30
CA HIS A 73 -14.26 2.11 -9.82
C HIS A 73 -12.90 1.42 -9.60
N ARG A 74 -11.80 2.08 -9.92
CA ARG A 74 -10.44 1.54 -9.67
C ARG A 74 -10.20 1.25 -8.18
N ILE A 75 -10.66 2.13 -7.31
CA ILE A 75 -10.58 1.93 -5.86
C ILE A 75 -11.40 0.69 -5.45
N LYS A 76 -12.64 0.55 -5.93
CA LYS A 76 -13.49 -0.63 -5.64
C LYS A 76 -12.86 -1.93 -6.15
N GLU A 77 -12.32 -1.94 -7.36
CA GLU A 77 -11.62 -3.13 -7.90
C GLU A 77 -10.39 -3.48 -7.07
N SER A 78 -9.61 -2.48 -6.64
CA SER A 78 -8.45 -2.68 -5.77
C SER A 78 -8.85 -3.27 -4.42
N ILE A 79 -9.93 -2.78 -3.82
CA ILE A 79 -10.49 -3.34 -2.57
C ILE A 79 -10.94 -4.78 -2.78
N ASN A 80 -11.62 -5.07 -3.89
CA ASN A 80 -12.10 -6.41 -4.19
C ASN A 80 -10.93 -7.38 -4.45
N LYS A 81 -9.87 -6.95 -5.15
CA LYS A 81 -8.64 -7.74 -5.31
C LYS A 81 -8.00 -8.03 -3.96
N VAL A 82 -7.88 -7.06 -3.07
CA VAL A 82 -7.37 -7.26 -1.71
C VAL A 82 -8.27 -8.24 -0.94
N ARG A 83 -9.60 -8.12 -1.04
CA ARG A 83 -10.56 -9.03 -0.37
C ARG A 83 -10.52 -10.46 -0.89
N SER A 84 -10.35 -10.65 -2.19
CA SER A 84 -10.38 -11.97 -2.85
C SER A 84 -9.02 -12.66 -2.86
N ALA A 85 -7.91 -11.90 -2.91
CA ALA A 85 -6.57 -12.45 -2.96
C ALA A 85 -6.02 -12.88 -1.58
N THR A 86 -6.64 -12.44 -0.49
CA THR A 86 -6.11 -12.70 0.84
C THR A 86 -6.72 -13.96 1.44
N VAL A 87 -6.10 -15.10 1.17
CA VAL A 87 -6.24 -16.26 2.04
C VAL A 87 -5.56 -15.90 3.36
N GLY A 88 -6.35 -15.64 4.40
CA GLY A 88 -5.82 -15.32 5.72
C GLY A 88 -4.98 -16.48 6.25
N ILE A 89 -3.83 -16.17 6.84
CA ILE A 89 -2.99 -17.15 7.52
C ILE A 89 -3.52 -17.34 8.94
N GLN A 90 -3.66 -18.59 9.37
CA GLN A 90 -3.94 -18.86 10.78
C GLN A 90 -2.67 -18.68 11.60
N LEU A 91 -2.78 -17.98 12.72
CA LEU A 91 -1.66 -17.86 13.65
C LEU A 91 -1.35 -19.25 14.26
N PRO A 92 -0.06 -19.59 14.42
CA PRO A 92 0.33 -20.86 15.02
C PRO A 92 -0.29 -21.02 16.41
N LYS A 93 -0.86 -22.20 16.70
CA LYS A 93 -1.49 -22.47 18.00
C LYS A 93 -0.46 -22.60 19.13
N ASP A 94 0.73 -23.04 18.79
CA ASP A 94 1.89 -23.27 19.67
C ASP A 94 2.82 -22.05 19.78
N ARG A 95 2.42 -20.90 19.23
CA ARG A 95 3.16 -19.65 19.42
C ARG A 95 3.16 -19.22 20.88
N LEU A 96 4.25 -18.63 21.31
CA LEU A 96 4.39 -18.04 22.64
C LEU A 96 4.41 -16.52 22.53
N SER A 97 3.51 -15.83 23.23
CA SER A 97 3.54 -14.36 23.32
C SER A 97 4.91 -13.88 23.78
N TRP A 98 5.39 -12.78 23.19
CA TRP A 98 6.68 -12.22 23.56
C TRP A 98 6.71 -11.83 25.03
N LYS A 99 7.74 -12.29 25.75
CA LYS A 99 8.04 -11.99 27.16
C LYS A 99 9.53 -11.73 27.38
N GLY A 100 10.25 -11.37 26.33
CA GLY A 100 11.70 -11.16 26.36
C GLY A 100 12.13 -9.75 26.77
N GLY A 101 11.22 -8.94 27.33
CA GLY A 101 11.50 -7.53 27.64
C GLY A 101 11.49 -6.62 26.42
N GLY A 102 12.01 -5.41 26.57
CA GLY A 102 12.13 -4.45 25.47
C GLY A 102 13.21 -4.82 24.48
N ILE A 103 13.04 -4.44 23.22
CA ILE A 103 14.01 -4.63 22.13
C ILE A 103 14.25 -3.30 21.42
N ARG A 104 15.53 -2.96 21.14
CA ARG A 104 15.89 -1.77 20.36
C ARG A 104 15.22 -0.49 20.85
N ASN A 105 15.21 -0.27 22.17
CA ASN A 105 14.56 0.86 22.85
C ASN A 105 13.03 0.93 22.68
N ILE A 106 12.38 -0.19 22.32
CA ILE A 106 10.93 -0.34 22.27
C ILE A 106 10.48 -1.14 23.49
N SER A 107 9.47 -0.66 24.19
CA SER A 107 8.96 -1.31 25.39
C SER A 107 8.26 -2.65 25.10
N GLU A 108 8.32 -3.57 26.07
CA GLU A 108 7.58 -4.83 25.98
C GLU A 108 6.07 -4.60 25.84
N GLU A 109 5.54 -3.56 26.46
CA GLU A 109 4.13 -3.16 26.32
C GLU A 109 3.75 -2.85 24.87
N THR A 110 4.59 -2.12 24.14
CA THR A 110 4.37 -1.82 22.72
C THR A 110 4.49 -3.08 21.88
N LEU A 111 5.48 -3.93 22.13
CA LEU A 111 5.63 -5.21 21.44
C LEU A 111 4.41 -6.11 21.64
N ALA A 112 3.88 -6.18 22.88
CA ALA A 112 2.67 -6.94 23.18
C ALA A 112 1.42 -6.38 22.47
N LYS A 113 1.27 -5.04 22.40
CA LYS A 113 0.18 -4.39 21.65
C LYS A 113 0.21 -4.66 20.14
N TRP A 114 1.38 -4.97 19.61
CA TRP A 114 1.57 -5.39 18.22
C TRP A 114 1.53 -6.91 18.03
N ASP A 115 1.04 -7.65 19.07
CA ASP A 115 0.92 -9.11 19.07
C ASP A 115 2.25 -9.82 18.77
N ALA A 116 3.36 -9.29 19.26
CA ALA A 116 4.67 -9.91 19.10
C ALA A 116 4.72 -11.28 19.77
N PHE A 117 5.31 -12.25 19.09
CA PHE A 117 5.43 -13.62 19.61
C PHE A 117 6.72 -14.29 19.14
N THR A 118 7.01 -15.45 19.72
CA THR A 118 8.04 -16.38 19.24
C THR A 118 7.38 -17.69 18.77
N TRP A 119 8.04 -18.36 17.84
CA TRP A 119 7.60 -19.66 17.33
C TRP A 119 8.81 -20.53 17.04
N ASN A 120 8.89 -21.67 17.71
CA ASN A 120 10.03 -22.57 17.65
C ASN A 120 9.93 -23.52 16.44
N VAL A 121 10.12 -22.96 15.23
CA VAL A 121 10.23 -23.73 13.99
C VAL A 121 11.44 -23.22 13.20
N PRO A 122 12.10 -24.05 12.37
CA PRO A 122 13.43 -23.75 11.80
C PRO A 122 13.56 -22.37 11.15
N LYS A 123 12.52 -21.89 10.46
CA LYS A 123 12.56 -20.57 9.76
C LYS A 123 12.30 -19.39 10.69
N PHE A 124 11.68 -19.61 11.84
CA PHE A 124 11.31 -18.58 12.82
C PHE A 124 12.06 -18.69 14.15
N GLU A 125 12.94 -19.68 14.27
CA GLU A 125 13.80 -19.85 15.43
C GLU A 125 14.63 -18.60 15.68
N ASN A 126 14.80 -18.23 16.94
CA ASN A 126 15.55 -17.04 17.38
C ASN A 126 15.07 -15.73 16.71
N ARG A 127 13.74 -15.57 16.54
CA ARG A 127 13.12 -14.38 15.97
C ARG A 127 11.99 -13.85 16.82
N ILE A 128 11.86 -12.54 16.87
CA ILE A 128 10.61 -11.91 17.28
C ILE A 128 9.71 -11.78 16.03
N ILE A 129 8.46 -12.20 16.15
CA ILE A 129 7.54 -12.32 15.01
C ILE A 129 6.35 -11.40 15.23
N PHE A 130 5.93 -10.73 14.18
CA PHE A 130 4.74 -9.88 14.15
C PHE A 130 3.76 -10.39 13.11
N PRO A 131 2.47 -10.54 13.47
CA PRO A 131 1.42 -10.83 12.50
C PRO A 131 1.05 -9.55 11.75
N ILE A 132 1.09 -9.61 10.44
CA ILE A 132 0.70 -8.51 9.58
C ILE A 132 -0.73 -8.73 9.12
N ARG A 133 -1.61 -7.76 9.41
CA ARG A 133 -3.03 -7.84 9.09
C ARG A 133 -3.40 -6.86 7.98
N ASP A 134 -4.31 -7.27 7.13
CA ASP A 134 -4.91 -6.39 6.13
C ASP A 134 -6.00 -5.50 6.76
N ILE A 135 -6.61 -4.64 5.93
CA ILE A 135 -7.67 -3.72 6.37
C ILE A 135 -8.94 -4.45 6.84
N THR A 136 -9.11 -5.73 6.51
CA THR A 136 -10.23 -6.55 6.99
C THR A 136 -9.95 -7.18 8.35
N GLY A 137 -8.72 -7.09 8.84
CA GLY A 137 -8.24 -7.69 10.10
C GLY A 137 -7.69 -9.11 9.94
N LYS A 138 -7.67 -9.67 8.72
CA LYS A 138 -7.08 -10.99 8.47
C LYS A 138 -5.56 -10.91 8.53
N THR A 139 -4.91 -11.87 9.16
CA THR A 139 -3.46 -12.01 9.11
C THR A 139 -3.07 -12.50 7.71
N VAL A 140 -2.26 -11.72 7.00
CA VAL A 140 -1.85 -12.00 5.63
C VAL A 140 -0.38 -12.37 5.53
N ALA A 141 0.41 -11.99 6.53
CA ALA A 141 1.82 -12.34 6.64
C ALA A 141 2.28 -12.47 8.09
N LEU A 142 3.38 -13.17 8.26
CA LEU A 142 4.21 -13.13 9.46
C LEU A 142 5.55 -12.53 9.07
N ILE A 143 6.04 -11.55 9.84
CA ILE A 143 7.38 -11.02 9.69
C ILE A 143 8.19 -11.34 10.93
N GLY A 144 9.29 -12.07 10.77
CA GLY A 144 10.22 -12.43 11.85
C GLY A 144 11.52 -11.67 11.73
N ARG A 145 11.89 -10.90 12.75
CA ARG A 145 13.20 -10.25 12.86
C ARG A 145 14.12 -11.12 13.72
N SER A 146 15.32 -11.42 13.22
CA SER A 146 16.35 -12.11 13.99
C SER A 146 16.70 -11.34 15.26
N LEU A 147 16.82 -12.06 16.37
CA LEU A 147 17.37 -11.54 17.62
C LEU A 147 18.90 -11.48 17.61
N ASP A 148 19.51 -12.15 16.64
CA ASP A 148 20.94 -12.03 16.35
C ASP A 148 21.17 -10.93 15.31
N ASP A 149 21.84 -9.85 15.73
CA ASP A 149 22.14 -8.70 14.86
C ASP A 149 23.17 -9.03 13.77
N PHE A 150 23.94 -10.10 13.92
CA PHE A 150 24.91 -10.59 12.93
C PHE A 150 24.29 -11.57 11.93
N SER A 151 23.03 -11.93 12.09
CA SER A 151 22.34 -12.82 11.16
C SER A 151 22.36 -12.26 9.73
N PRO A 152 22.79 -13.02 8.72
CA PRO A 152 22.76 -12.59 7.32
C PRO A 152 21.34 -12.35 6.83
N ASN A 153 20.36 -13.06 7.40
CA ASN A 153 18.93 -12.92 7.09
C ASN A 153 18.21 -12.21 8.24
N LYS A 154 18.36 -10.90 8.33
CA LYS A 154 17.74 -10.09 9.39
C LYS A 154 16.22 -10.26 9.46
N TYR A 155 15.54 -10.35 8.32
CA TYR A 155 14.09 -10.52 8.22
C TYR A 155 13.72 -11.79 7.48
N TYR A 156 12.65 -12.44 7.94
CA TYR A 156 11.97 -13.51 7.25
C TYR A 156 10.48 -13.22 7.16
N ILE A 157 9.92 -13.29 5.95
CA ILE A 157 8.51 -13.02 5.68
C ILE A 157 7.85 -14.31 5.19
N TYR A 158 6.69 -14.63 5.76
CA TYR A 158 5.88 -15.78 5.37
C TYR A 158 4.43 -15.35 5.11
N PRO A 159 3.82 -15.78 4.00
CA PRO A 159 4.39 -16.49 2.87
C PRO A 159 5.43 -15.65 2.11
N ASN A 160 6.38 -16.34 1.47
CA ASN A 160 7.34 -15.65 0.62
C ASN A 160 6.64 -14.99 -0.59
N GLY A 161 7.06 -13.78 -0.95
CA GLY A 161 6.52 -13.05 -2.09
C GLY A 161 5.11 -12.45 -1.88
N VAL A 162 4.57 -12.50 -0.65
CA VAL A 162 3.28 -11.85 -0.36
C VAL A 162 3.39 -10.33 -0.49
N GLU A 163 2.37 -9.71 -1.09
CA GLU A 163 2.27 -8.25 -1.09
C GLU A 163 1.88 -7.76 0.32
N MET A 164 2.80 -7.04 0.96
CA MET A 164 2.61 -6.55 2.33
C MET A 164 1.68 -5.34 2.33
N PRO A 165 0.59 -5.32 3.13
CA PRO A 165 -0.21 -4.12 3.34
C PRO A 165 0.58 -3.08 4.14
N PHE A 166 0.08 -1.84 4.24
CA PHE A 166 0.55 -0.93 5.28
C PHE A 166 0.24 -1.48 6.67
N CYS A 167 1.15 -1.31 7.62
CA CYS A 167 1.01 -1.83 8.98
C CYS A 167 1.20 -0.73 10.05
N PRO A 168 0.21 -0.52 10.92
CA PRO A 168 -1.08 -1.20 10.95
C PRO A 168 -1.97 -0.80 9.78
N ALA A 169 -2.78 -1.74 9.27
CA ALA A 169 -3.66 -1.48 8.15
C ALA A 169 -4.82 -0.52 8.50
N LYS A 170 -5.18 -0.45 9.77
CA LYS A 170 -6.08 0.56 10.34
C LYS A 170 -5.29 1.41 11.31
N VAL A 171 -5.23 2.70 11.07
CA VAL A 171 -4.48 3.65 11.88
C VAL A 171 -5.39 4.80 12.31
N LYS A 172 -5.23 5.27 13.55
CA LYS A 172 -5.90 6.46 14.02
C LYS A 172 -5.06 7.69 13.64
N PRO A 173 -5.52 8.52 12.71
CA PRO A 173 -4.75 9.67 12.25
C PRO A 173 -4.68 10.77 13.34
N ILE A 174 -3.68 11.64 13.25
CA ILE A 174 -3.62 12.91 13.96
C ILE A 174 -3.85 14.01 12.92
N GLN A 175 -4.83 14.89 13.12
CA GLN A 175 -5.22 15.94 12.16
C GLN A 175 -5.43 15.37 10.74
N ASN A 176 -6.08 14.20 10.63
CA ASN A 176 -6.29 13.43 9.39
C ASN A 176 -4.99 13.07 8.64
N ARG A 177 -3.84 13.02 9.34
CA ARG A 177 -2.54 12.69 8.79
C ARG A 177 -1.96 11.43 9.41
N VAL A 178 -1.18 10.69 8.63
CA VAL A 178 -0.38 9.55 9.09
C VAL A 178 1.08 9.74 8.72
N ILE A 179 1.97 9.12 9.50
CA ILE A 179 3.41 9.08 9.22
C ILE A 179 3.72 7.78 8.48
N LEU A 180 4.35 7.85 7.32
CA LEU A 180 4.87 6.70 6.59
C LEU A 180 6.34 6.50 6.94
N VAL A 181 6.70 5.27 7.34
CA VAL A 181 8.08 4.84 7.59
C VAL A 181 8.38 3.54 6.82
N GLU A 182 9.66 3.22 6.65
CA GLU A 182 10.06 2.06 5.84
C GLU A 182 9.90 0.74 6.56
N GLY A 183 10.39 0.64 7.79
CA GLY A 183 10.53 -0.58 8.55
C GLY A 183 9.51 -0.71 9.68
N ILE A 184 9.26 -1.96 10.09
CA ILE A 184 8.35 -2.23 11.21
C ILE A 184 8.90 -1.69 12.53
N PHE A 185 10.23 -1.75 12.73
CA PHE A 185 10.86 -1.24 13.95
C PHE A 185 10.86 0.28 14.02
N ASP A 186 10.86 0.97 12.89
CA ASP A 186 10.67 2.43 12.82
C ASP A 186 9.28 2.81 13.32
N ALA A 187 8.26 2.10 12.80
CA ALA A 187 6.89 2.30 13.24
C ALA A 187 6.71 1.99 14.73
N LEU A 188 7.28 0.89 15.21
CA LEU A 188 7.24 0.50 16.62
C LEU A 188 7.92 1.55 17.54
N ASN A 189 9.08 2.09 17.14
CA ASN A 189 9.80 3.10 17.89
C ASN A 189 8.98 4.40 18.01
N LEU A 190 8.39 4.86 16.91
CA LEU A 190 7.55 6.05 16.92
C LEU A 190 6.26 5.83 17.74
N TRP A 191 5.64 4.64 17.61
CA TRP A 191 4.46 4.25 18.39
C TRP A 191 4.73 4.22 19.90
N ASP A 192 5.83 3.58 20.29
CA ASP A 192 6.26 3.47 21.69
C ASP A 192 6.41 4.83 22.35
N LYS A 193 6.89 5.81 21.60
CA LYS A 193 7.18 7.17 22.07
C LYS A 193 6.07 8.19 21.78
N GLY A 194 4.88 7.71 21.33
CA GLY A 194 3.65 8.51 21.31
C GLY A 194 3.18 9.02 19.95
N LEU A 195 3.84 8.69 18.85
CA LEU A 195 3.37 8.95 17.47
C LEU A 195 2.61 7.75 16.91
N LYS A 196 1.40 7.53 17.46
CA LYS A 196 0.58 6.35 17.14
C LYS A 196 -0.13 6.41 15.78
N ASN A 197 0.01 7.50 15.05
CA ASN A 197 -0.46 7.65 13.69
C ASN A 197 0.57 7.20 12.64
N THR A 198 1.54 6.37 13.02
CA THR A 198 2.59 5.87 12.14
C THR A 198 2.19 4.55 11.48
N VAL A 199 2.51 4.39 10.21
CA VAL A 199 2.36 3.16 9.44
C VAL A 199 3.66 2.79 8.74
N CYS A 200 4.00 1.50 8.77
CA CYS A 200 5.12 0.91 8.06
C CYS A 200 4.70 0.52 6.65
N CYS A 201 5.52 0.81 5.64
CA CYS A 201 5.27 0.41 4.25
C CYS A 201 6.02 -0.88 3.82
N PHE A 202 6.92 -1.42 4.65
CA PHE A 202 7.76 -2.60 4.36
C PHE A 202 8.67 -2.41 3.14
N GLY A 203 9.33 -1.26 3.09
CA GLY A 203 10.22 -0.82 2.03
C GLY A 203 9.55 0.20 1.09
N THR A 204 10.33 1.16 0.66
CA THR A 204 9.86 2.32 -0.12
C THR A 204 9.21 1.95 -1.45
N GLN A 205 9.67 0.85 -2.08
CA GLN A 205 9.12 0.30 -3.32
C GLN A 205 7.68 -0.20 -3.17
N GLN A 206 7.24 -0.43 -1.93
CA GLN A 206 5.90 -0.92 -1.63
C GLN A 206 4.86 0.20 -1.54
N VAL A 207 5.27 1.48 -1.57
CA VAL A 207 4.34 2.61 -1.62
C VAL A 207 3.77 2.72 -3.02
N ASN A 208 2.49 2.38 -3.17
CA ASN A 208 1.82 2.37 -4.45
C ASN A 208 0.43 3.01 -4.35
N TRP A 209 -0.17 3.23 -5.51
CA TRP A 209 -1.49 3.83 -5.66
C TRP A 209 -2.57 3.14 -4.82
N VAL A 210 -2.60 1.81 -4.82
CA VAL A 210 -3.62 1.01 -4.11
C VAL A 210 -3.54 1.26 -2.60
N LYS A 211 -2.34 1.17 -2.04
CA LYS A 211 -2.13 1.34 -0.60
C LYS A 211 -2.45 2.76 -0.12
N LEU A 212 -2.04 3.79 -0.88
CA LEU A 212 -2.39 5.17 -0.57
C LEU A 212 -3.89 5.42 -0.71
N SER A 213 -4.55 4.82 -1.69
CA SER A 213 -6.00 4.89 -1.83
C SER A 213 -6.74 4.27 -0.64
N LEU A 214 -6.21 3.17 -0.08
CA LEU A 214 -6.76 2.57 1.14
C LEU A 214 -6.63 3.48 2.36
N LEU A 215 -5.58 4.30 2.47
CA LEU A 215 -5.48 5.34 3.50
C LEU A 215 -6.55 6.43 3.27
N LYS A 216 -6.69 6.90 2.03
CA LYS A 216 -7.69 7.92 1.69
C LYS A 216 -9.12 7.46 2.01
N LEU A 217 -9.43 6.17 1.80
CA LEU A 217 -10.73 5.57 2.17
C LEU A 217 -10.98 5.54 3.69
N GLN A 218 -9.94 5.61 4.50
CA GLN A 218 -10.03 5.73 5.95
C GLN A 218 -10.20 7.19 6.43
N GLY A 219 -10.36 8.15 5.52
CA GLY A 219 -10.47 9.57 5.83
C GLY A 219 -9.13 10.27 6.03
N ILE A 220 -8.02 9.63 5.66
CA ILE A 220 -6.70 10.23 5.73
C ILE A 220 -6.52 11.15 4.53
N THR A 221 -6.28 12.44 4.82
CA THR A 221 -6.10 13.49 3.80
C THR A 221 -4.67 13.98 3.73
N GLY A 222 -3.80 13.50 4.61
CA GLY A 222 -2.39 13.88 4.62
C GLY A 222 -1.45 12.75 5.01
N ILE A 223 -0.25 12.77 4.44
CA ILE A 223 0.85 11.87 4.80
C ILE A 223 2.11 12.67 5.13
N ASP A 224 2.82 12.23 6.15
CA ASP A 224 4.12 12.74 6.56
C ASP A 224 5.13 11.61 6.30
N ILE A 225 5.95 11.75 5.28
CA ILE A 225 6.85 10.72 4.81
C ILE A 225 8.17 10.87 5.56
N MET A 226 8.50 9.90 6.40
CA MET A 226 9.69 9.89 7.25
C MET A 226 10.48 8.61 6.96
N PHE A 227 11.21 8.62 5.84
CA PHE A 227 12.08 7.53 5.43
C PHE A 227 13.50 7.75 5.96
N ASP A 228 14.36 6.77 5.78
CA ASP A 228 15.73 6.81 6.28
C ASP A 228 16.49 8.03 5.78
N GLY A 229 17.38 8.57 6.61
CA GLY A 229 18.15 9.78 6.33
C GLY A 229 19.33 9.55 5.37
N ASP A 230 19.21 8.61 4.44
CA ASP A 230 20.17 8.38 3.37
C ASP A 230 19.67 8.90 2.01
N GLU A 231 20.48 8.79 0.98
CA GLU A 231 20.11 9.28 -0.35
C GLU A 231 18.97 8.49 -0.97
N ALA A 232 18.94 7.18 -0.75
CA ALA A 232 17.88 6.30 -1.28
C ALA A 232 16.53 6.61 -0.62
N GLY A 233 16.50 6.78 0.71
CA GLY A 233 15.30 7.18 1.46
C GLY A 233 14.78 8.56 1.04
N ARG A 234 15.68 9.53 0.82
CA ARG A 234 15.28 10.87 0.34
C ARG A 234 14.62 10.83 -1.04
N GLN A 235 15.23 10.11 -2.00
CA GLN A 235 14.66 9.96 -3.34
C GLN A 235 13.31 9.22 -3.33
N ALA A 236 13.21 8.21 -2.49
CA ALA A 236 11.97 7.46 -2.31
C ALA A 236 10.87 8.30 -1.67
N ALA A 237 11.23 9.17 -0.72
CA ALA A 237 10.28 10.09 -0.08
C ALA A 237 9.67 11.08 -1.07
N GLU A 238 10.45 11.65 -1.97
CA GLU A 238 9.94 12.54 -3.03
C GLU A 238 9.00 11.78 -3.98
N LYS A 239 9.35 10.57 -4.39
CA LYS A 239 8.46 9.73 -5.23
C LYS A 239 7.14 9.41 -4.53
N ALA A 240 7.18 9.08 -3.24
CA ALA A 240 5.98 8.82 -2.46
C ALA A 240 5.12 10.08 -2.27
N LYS A 241 5.75 11.25 -2.14
CA LYS A 241 5.10 12.56 -2.11
C LYS A 241 4.36 12.83 -3.42
N ASP A 242 5.04 12.73 -4.56
CA ASP A 242 4.43 12.93 -5.88
C ASP A 242 3.23 12.00 -6.10
N LEU A 243 3.33 10.76 -5.64
CA LEU A 243 2.23 9.80 -5.73
C LEU A 243 1.06 10.19 -4.84
N GLY A 244 1.33 10.68 -3.63
CA GLY A 244 0.31 11.19 -2.70
C GLY A 244 -0.42 12.39 -3.29
N GLU A 245 0.30 13.36 -3.83
CA GLU A 245 -0.27 14.58 -4.45
C GLU A 245 -1.16 14.24 -5.66
N LYS A 246 -0.77 13.29 -6.49
CA LYS A 246 -1.61 12.77 -7.59
C LYS A 246 -2.92 12.13 -7.10
N LEU A 247 -2.94 11.67 -5.86
CA LEU A 247 -4.13 11.16 -5.17
C LEU A 247 -4.88 12.24 -4.39
N GLU A 248 -4.46 13.51 -4.45
CA GLU A 248 -4.98 14.61 -3.63
C GLU A 248 -4.85 14.31 -2.12
N ILE A 249 -3.78 13.65 -1.74
CA ILE A 249 -3.35 13.48 -0.36
C ILE A 249 -2.22 14.49 -0.13
N SER A 250 -2.43 15.43 0.80
CA SER A 250 -1.39 16.41 1.14
C SER A 250 -0.15 15.69 1.69
N ALA A 251 0.98 15.78 1.01
CA ALA A 251 2.19 15.07 1.39
C ALA A 251 3.30 16.02 1.87
N ARG A 252 3.96 15.67 2.98
CA ARG A 252 5.13 16.37 3.51
C ARG A 252 6.28 15.37 3.66
N VAL A 253 7.48 15.74 3.24
CA VAL A 253 8.70 14.97 3.54
C VAL A 253 9.29 15.47 4.85
N VAL A 254 9.43 14.58 5.82
CA VAL A 254 10.05 14.84 7.11
C VAL A 254 11.52 14.43 7.02
N LYS A 255 12.38 15.41 6.84
CA LYS A 255 13.83 15.17 6.69
C LYS A 255 14.45 14.80 8.04
N LEU A 256 15.09 13.66 8.10
CA LEU A 256 15.96 13.24 9.18
C LEU A 256 17.42 13.69 8.91
N ARG A 257 18.23 13.71 9.97
CA ARG A 257 19.68 13.90 9.86
C ARG A 257 20.28 12.75 9.06
N ASP A 258 21.43 13.00 8.44
CA ASP A 258 22.12 12.00 7.64
C ASP A 258 22.41 10.73 8.46
N ASN A 259 22.15 9.58 7.85
CA ASN A 259 22.31 8.24 8.43
C ASN A 259 21.53 7.97 9.72
N ILE A 260 20.46 8.70 9.96
CA ILE A 260 19.51 8.44 11.05
C ILE A 260 18.24 7.84 10.46
N ASP A 261 17.78 6.73 11.03
CA ASP A 261 16.47 6.13 10.74
C ASP A 261 15.45 6.49 11.84
N PRO A 262 14.15 6.41 11.57
CA PRO A 262 13.11 6.70 12.57
C PRO A 262 13.18 5.74 13.77
N GLY A 263 13.71 4.54 13.60
CA GLY A 263 13.89 3.54 14.65
C GLY A 263 14.92 3.93 15.70
N ASN A 264 15.83 4.86 15.37
CA ASN A 264 16.90 5.33 16.25
C ASN A 264 16.54 6.64 16.98
N LEU A 265 15.39 7.26 16.68
CA LEU A 265 14.98 8.51 17.33
C LEU A 265 14.67 8.28 18.82
N THR A 266 15.20 9.17 19.65
CA THR A 266 14.97 9.18 21.09
C THR A 266 13.61 9.81 21.44
N LYS A 267 13.12 9.54 22.64
CA LYS A 267 11.84 10.11 23.11
C LYS A 267 11.81 11.64 23.05
N PRO A 268 12.84 12.41 23.48
CA PRO A 268 12.82 13.87 23.35
C PRO A 268 12.81 14.36 21.90
N GLU A 269 13.45 13.63 20.98
CA GLU A 269 13.44 13.98 19.56
C GLU A 269 12.04 13.77 18.97
N ILE A 270 11.38 12.68 19.32
CA ILE A 270 10.02 12.36 18.87
C ILE A 270 9.00 13.35 19.45
N GLU A 271 9.14 13.77 20.72
CA GLU A 271 8.28 14.78 21.33
C GLU A 271 8.40 16.12 20.59
N ARG A 272 9.61 16.60 20.32
CA ARG A 272 9.84 17.81 19.51
C ARG A 272 9.29 17.68 18.09
N LEU A 273 9.44 16.50 17.49
CA LEU A 273 8.92 16.22 16.17
C LEU A 273 7.39 16.27 16.16
N LYS A 274 6.75 15.67 17.15
CA LYS A 274 5.30 15.68 17.32
C LYS A 274 4.75 17.11 17.47
N GLU A 275 5.41 17.93 18.27
CA GLU A 275 5.04 19.34 18.42
C GLU A 275 5.20 20.10 17.09
N LYS A 276 6.30 19.90 16.39
CA LYS A 276 6.54 20.51 15.07
C LYS A 276 5.51 20.12 14.02
N LEU A 277 5.05 18.87 14.01
CA LEU A 277 4.13 18.36 12.99
C LEU A 277 2.66 18.63 13.31
N TYR A 278 2.29 18.64 14.60
CA TYR A 278 0.90 18.59 15.04
C TYR A 278 0.57 19.54 16.20
N GLY A 279 1.54 20.31 16.70
CA GLY A 279 1.38 21.32 17.76
C GLY A 279 0.72 22.60 17.33
#